data_8ded896a2b82e36127dcbb709ecc200f
#
_entry.id   8ded896a2b82e36127dcbb709ecc200f
#
_cell.length_a   1.000
_cell.length_b   1.000
_cell.length_c   1.000
_cell.angle_alpha   90.00
_cell.angle_beta   90.00
_cell.angle_gamma   90.00
#
_symmetry.space_group_name_H-M   'P 1'
#
loop_
_entity.id
_entity.type
_entity.pdbx_description
1 polymer ?
#
loop_
_entity_poly.entity_id
_entity_poly.type
_entity_poly.pdbx_seq_one_letter_code
_entity_poly.pdbx_strand_id
1 'polypeptide(L)'
;MKKSIVLAALLVCSSMMTSCNQMSSALLKFSMEKLFDHEYENSKTRGPVVDNPVEIGSFNEIKVSGNVKVVYTQGDSCTLTFHGNELDLQEYDVKVKEGCLRIQLKDGRTSVNNETPRLTAIISSPTLEKVEVMGACCMEIPDTLHQDSSFEFEVSGMASLQANCIEVKKFDLDVSGASNLIIKRLKAQDEASLEMSGACNIQAAVQSPDVEINMSGAGSADINVESEKVEADLSGTSSLVVSGKCGRLIVETSGMSDLNANNLKVTEK
;
A
#
# COMPACT_ATOMS: atom_id res chain seq x y z
N MET A 1 -4.57 26.08 -19.96
CA MET A 1 -3.30 25.48 -19.54
C MET A 1 -3.42 24.18 -18.70
N LYS A 2 -4.64 23.70 -18.35
CA LYS A 2 -4.84 22.48 -17.53
C LYS A 2 -4.92 21.16 -18.30
N LYS A 3 -4.97 21.19 -19.64
CA LYS A 3 -5.01 19.97 -20.49
C LYS A 3 -3.63 19.38 -20.83
N SER A 4 -2.54 20.10 -20.57
CA SER A 4 -1.19 19.67 -20.94
C SER A 4 -0.54 18.72 -19.91
N ILE A 5 -1.01 18.71 -18.67
CA ILE A 5 -0.39 17.91 -17.58
C ILE A 5 -0.84 16.44 -17.63
N VAL A 6 -2.11 16.19 -18.00
CA VAL A 6 -2.62 14.81 -18.14
C VAL A 6 -2.00 14.12 -19.37
N LEU A 7 -1.72 14.88 -20.43
CA LEU A 7 -1.07 14.33 -21.61
C LEU A 7 0.43 14.03 -21.37
N ALA A 8 1.09 14.77 -20.46
CA ALA A 8 2.48 14.53 -20.09
C ALA A 8 2.63 13.23 -19.24
N ALA A 9 1.67 12.91 -18.39
CA ALA A 9 1.68 11.67 -17.62
C ALA A 9 1.49 10.43 -18.51
N LEU A 10 0.63 10.51 -19.54
CA LEU A 10 0.43 9.44 -20.51
C LEU A 10 1.60 9.28 -21.51
N LEU A 11 2.30 10.36 -21.84
CA LEU A 11 3.49 10.32 -22.69
C LEU A 11 4.74 9.80 -21.97
N VAL A 12 4.84 9.98 -20.67
CA VAL A 12 5.92 9.41 -19.85
C VAL A 12 5.76 7.89 -19.73
N CYS A 13 4.54 7.36 -19.64
CA CYS A 13 4.31 5.92 -19.67
C CYS A 13 4.67 5.27 -21.01
N SER A 14 4.48 5.95 -22.15
CA SER A 14 4.76 5.37 -23.47
C SER A 14 6.23 5.38 -23.88
N SER A 15 7.05 6.29 -23.33
CA SER A 15 8.49 6.35 -23.58
C SER A 15 9.34 5.46 -22.66
N MET A 16 8.76 4.90 -21.61
CA MET A 16 9.45 4.01 -20.67
C MET A 16 9.44 2.53 -21.08
N MET A 17 8.71 2.16 -22.13
CA MET A 17 8.68 0.76 -22.62
C MET A 17 9.94 0.32 -23.37
N THR A 18 10.91 1.19 -23.64
CA THR A 18 12.11 0.84 -24.41
C THR A 18 13.40 0.71 -23.60
N SER A 19 13.38 0.87 -22.26
CA SER A 19 14.57 0.64 -21.42
C SER A 19 14.21 0.07 -20.05
N CYS A 20 13.65 -1.13 -20.04
CA CYS A 20 13.14 -1.78 -18.83
C CYS A 20 14.22 -2.41 -17.94
N ASN A 21 15.47 -1.96 -17.96
CA ASN A 21 16.53 -2.61 -17.20
C ASN A 21 17.32 -1.74 -16.22
N GLN A 22 16.95 -0.48 -15.99
CA GLN A 22 17.62 0.38 -14.99
C GLN A 22 16.71 1.50 -14.44
N MET A 23 15.50 1.21 -14.03
CA MET A 23 14.85 2.11 -13.06
C MET A 23 15.39 1.76 -11.67
N SER A 24 16.53 2.35 -11.34
CA SER A 24 17.13 2.21 -10.03
C SER A 24 16.14 2.67 -8.95
N SER A 25 16.16 1.94 -7.83
CA SER A 25 15.46 2.26 -6.58
C SER A 25 15.62 3.74 -6.13
N ALA A 26 16.57 4.46 -6.69
CA ALA A 26 16.82 5.88 -6.48
C ALA A 26 15.77 6.80 -7.14
N LEU A 27 15.23 6.45 -8.31
CA LEU A 27 14.20 7.26 -8.99
C LEU A 27 12.83 7.09 -8.33
N LEU A 28 12.53 5.88 -7.86
CA LEU A 28 11.32 5.61 -7.05
C LEU A 28 11.42 6.28 -5.68
N LYS A 29 12.58 6.22 -4.99
CA LYS A 29 12.82 6.97 -3.75
C LYS A 29 12.68 8.48 -3.96
N PHE A 30 13.27 9.03 -5.02
CA PHE A 30 13.23 10.46 -5.30
C PHE A 30 11.81 10.96 -5.63
N SER A 31 10.99 10.14 -6.30
CA SER A 31 9.59 10.46 -6.58
C SER A 31 8.72 10.40 -5.31
N MET A 32 8.99 9.43 -4.43
CA MET A 32 8.25 9.24 -3.18
C MET A 32 8.65 10.28 -2.11
N GLU A 33 9.95 10.53 -1.88
CA GLU A 33 10.41 11.57 -0.97
C GLU A 33 9.87 12.95 -1.38
N LYS A 34 9.86 13.29 -2.66
CA LYS A 34 9.28 14.58 -3.11
C LYS A 34 7.76 14.66 -3.01
N LEU A 35 7.04 13.54 -3.07
CA LEU A 35 5.59 13.55 -2.86
C LEU A 35 5.21 13.71 -1.37
N PHE A 36 6.10 13.30 -0.47
CA PHE A 36 5.80 13.26 0.97
C PHE A 36 6.67 14.20 1.84
N ASP A 37 7.81 14.70 1.32
CA ASP A 37 8.69 15.67 1.98
C ASP A 37 8.31 17.15 1.70
N HIS A 38 7.17 17.42 1.08
CA HIS A 38 6.67 18.77 1.13
C HIS A 38 6.31 19.08 2.60
N GLU A 39 7.23 19.77 3.26
CA GLU A 39 6.92 20.55 4.45
C GLU A 39 5.53 21.17 4.26
N TYR A 40 4.68 20.91 5.23
CA TYR A 40 3.36 21.51 5.35
C TYR A 40 3.52 23.02 5.26
N GLU A 41 3.47 23.60 4.07
CA GLU A 41 3.39 25.05 3.93
C GLU A 41 2.08 25.47 4.57
N ASN A 42 2.22 25.94 5.80
CA ASN A 42 1.18 26.44 6.66
C ASN A 42 0.47 27.59 5.91
N SER A 43 -0.51 27.24 5.09
CA SER A 43 -1.36 28.26 4.48
C SER A 43 -2.00 29.03 5.64
N LYS A 44 -1.60 30.29 5.83
CA LYS A 44 -2.10 31.20 6.86
C LYS A 44 -3.63 31.32 6.92
N THR A 45 -4.32 30.75 5.95
CA THR A 45 -5.78 30.75 5.80
C THR A 45 -6.47 29.56 6.44
N ARG A 46 -5.75 28.49 6.85
CA ARG A 46 -6.35 27.22 7.34
C ARG A 46 -6.23 26.99 8.85
N GLY A 47 -5.69 27.94 9.59
CA GLY A 47 -5.53 27.83 11.02
C GLY A 47 -4.23 27.13 11.45
N PRO A 48 -3.98 27.02 12.77
CA PRO A 48 -2.79 26.38 13.31
C PRO A 48 -2.79 24.87 13.04
N VAL A 49 -1.60 24.29 12.96
CA VAL A 49 -1.40 22.83 13.03
C VAL A 49 -1.50 22.42 14.49
N VAL A 50 -2.31 21.43 14.78
CA VAL A 50 -2.58 20.95 16.15
C VAL A 50 -2.54 19.43 16.20
N ASP A 51 -2.23 18.91 17.38
CA ASP A 51 -2.45 17.49 17.72
C ASP A 51 -3.81 17.38 18.40
N ASN A 52 -4.70 16.63 17.80
CA ASN A 52 -6.07 16.44 18.29
C ASN A 52 -6.33 14.97 18.61
N PRO A 53 -6.22 14.55 19.87
CA PRO A 53 -6.61 13.21 20.29
C PRO A 53 -8.14 13.06 20.19
N VAL A 54 -8.57 11.93 19.65
CA VAL A 54 -9.97 11.58 19.47
C VAL A 54 -10.32 10.40 20.37
N GLU A 55 -11.35 10.56 21.18
CA GLU A 55 -11.89 9.45 21.96
C GLU A 55 -12.60 8.46 21.03
N ILE A 56 -12.12 7.22 21.01
CA ILE A 56 -12.64 6.14 20.16
C ILE A 56 -12.83 4.86 20.96
N GLY A 57 -13.73 4.01 20.48
CA GLY A 57 -13.90 2.65 21.00
C GLY A 57 -12.82 1.69 20.50
N SER A 58 -12.87 0.43 20.95
CA SER A 58 -11.98 -0.62 20.49
C SER A 58 -12.27 -0.97 19.03
N PHE A 59 -11.21 -1.24 18.26
CA PHE A 59 -11.27 -1.66 16.87
C PHE A 59 -10.11 -2.61 16.56
N ASN A 60 -10.29 -3.40 15.53
CA ASN A 60 -9.29 -4.25 14.90
C ASN A 60 -9.28 -4.09 13.36
N GLU A 61 -10.14 -3.22 12.84
CA GLU A 61 -10.21 -2.86 11.42
C GLU A 61 -10.10 -1.35 11.25
N ILE A 62 -9.50 -0.92 10.16
CA ILE A 62 -9.38 0.49 9.77
C ILE A 62 -9.89 0.67 8.34
N LYS A 63 -10.79 1.64 8.16
CA LYS A 63 -11.26 2.07 6.84
C LYS A 63 -11.04 3.55 6.67
N VAL A 64 -10.18 3.92 5.71
CA VAL A 64 -9.82 5.30 5.44
C VAL A 64 -10.21 5.69 4.03
N SER A 65 -10.86 6.85 3.89
CA SER A 65 -11.15 7.44 2.59
C SER A 65 -10.84 8.92 2.58
N GLY A 66 -10.39 9.42 1.43
CA GLY A 66 -10.07 10.83 1.25
C GLY A 66 -8.60 11.06 0.93
N ASN A 67 -7.96 12.00 1.63
CA ASN A 67 -6.56 12.37 1.46
C ASN A 67 -5.90 12.45 2.84
N VAL A 68 -5.61 11.29 3.43
CA VAL A 68 -5.10 11.16 4.80
C VAL A 68 -3.82 10.32 4.77
N LYS A 69 -2.82 10.77 5.50
CA LYS A 69 -1.68 9.93 5.87
C LYS A 69 -2.02 9.17 7.16
N VAL A 70 -1.93 7.87 7.14
CA VAL A 70 -2.10 7.00 8.31
C VAL A 70 -0.74 6.52 8.76
N VAL A 71 -0.40 6.71 10.02
CA VAL A 71 0.75 6.10 10.68
C VAL A 71 0.22 5.14 11.72
N TYR A 72 0.40 3.85 11.50
CA TYR A 72 -0.07 2.82 12.40
C TYR A 72 1.09 2.17 13.16
N THR A 73 0.93 2.06 14.47
CA THR A 73 1.85 1.30 15.35
C THR A 73 1.03 0.35 16.21
N GLN A 74 1.49 -0.89 16.34
CA GLN A 74 0.84 -1.82 17.27
C GLN A 74 1.10 -1.40 18.71
N GLY A 75 0.06 -1.39 19.56
CA GLY A 75 0.17 -0.95 20.95
C GLY A 75 -0.90 -1.58 21.84
N ASP A 76 -0.79 -1.43 23.13
CA ASP A 76 -1.68 -2.08 24.10
C ASP A 76 -3.13 -1.53 24.13
N SER A 77 -3.38 -0.41 23.47
CA SER A 77 -4.68 0.26 23.48
C SER A 77 -5.02 0.89 22.13
N CYS A 78 -6.33 1.02 21.88
CA CYS A 78 -6.84 1.73 20.70
C CYS A 78 -6.74 3.23 20.93
N THR A 79 -5.95 3.90 20.10
CA THR A 79 -5.79 5.36 20.13
C THR A 79 -5.87 5.95 18.74
N LEU A 80 -6.29 7.20 18.66
CA LEU A 80 -6.26 8.01 17.45
C LEU A 80 -5.91 9.44 17.82
N THR A 81 -4.88 9.96 17.17
CA THR A 81 -4.53 11.38 17.23
C THR A 81 -4.38 11.91 15.82
N PHE A 82 -5.05 13.00 15.51
CA PHE A 82 -4.82 13.70 14.26
C PHE A 82 -3.78 14.80 14.42
N HIS A 83 -2.85 14.86 13.51
CA HIS A 83 -1.91 15.95 13.33
C HIS A 83 -2.24 16.68 12.03
N GLY A 84 -2.56 17.97 12.10
CA GLY A 84 -2.94 18.75 10.92
C GLY A 84 -3.64 20.06 11.28
N ASN A 85 -4.16 20.75 10.27
CA ASN A 85 -4.92 21.97 10.49
C ASN A 85 -6.33 21.66 11.01
N GLU A 86 -6.80 22.48 11.92
CA GLU A 86 -8.12 22.31 12.53
C GLU A 86 -9.27 22.33 11.50
N LEU A 87 -9.18 23.15 10.47
CA LEU A 87 -10.19 23.23 9.42
C LEU A 87 -10.19 21.97 8.54
N ASP A 88 -9.02 21.38 8.28
CA ASP A 88 -8.94 20.12 7.53
C ASP A 88 -9.55 18.97 8.35
N LEU A 89 -9.34 18.96 9.66
CA LEU A 89 -9.93 17.99 10.56
C LEU A 89 -11.47 18.06 10.57
N GLN A 90 -12.04 19.26 10.51
CA GLN A 90 -13.48 19.45 10.48
C GLN A 90 -14.18 18.88 9.23
N GLU A 91 -13.43 18.60 8.16
CA GLU A 91 -13.98 17.97 6.94
C GLU A 91 -14.20 16.46 7.09
N TYR A 92 -13.62 15.83 8.12
CA TYR A 92 -13.68 14.39 8.33
C TYR A 92 -14.70 13.98 9.39
N ASP A 93 -15.36 12.84 9.13
CA ASP A 93 -16.18 12.09 10.08
C ASP A 93 -15.36 10.89 10.58
N VAL A 94 -15.34 10.72 11.90
CA VAL A 94 -14.59 9.65 12.56
C VAL A 94 -15.53 8.89 13.47
N LYS A 95 -15.59 7.58 13.30
CA LYS A 95 -16.42 6.72 14.15
C LYS A 95 -15.89 5.29 14.17
N VAL A 96 -16.10 4.62 15.28
CA VAL A 96 -15.94 3.17 15.37
C VAL A 96 -17.33 2.54 15.29
N LYS A 97 -17.50 1.60 14.34
CA LYS A 97 -18.72 0.84 14.18
C LYS A 97 -18.38 -0.63 13.90
N GLU A 98 -18.91 -1.54 14.71
CA GLU A 98 -18.70 -2.98 14.54
C GLU A 98 -17.22 -3.40 14.50
N GLY A 99 -16.37 -2.78 15.35
CA GLY A 99 -14.94 -3.05 15.39
C GLY A 99 -14.11 -2.37 14.30
N CYS A 100 -14.72 -1.58 13.41
CA CYS A 100 -14.06 -0.87 12.32
C CYS A 100 -13.95 0.63 12.64
N LEU A 101 -12.73 1.14 12.73
CA LEU A 101 -12.43 2.58 12.78
C LEU A 101 -12.55 3.16 11.38
N ARG A 102 -13.52 4.05 11.18
CA ARG A 102 -13.79 4.71 9.91
C ARG A 102 -13.38 6.17 9.96
N ILE A 103 -12.52 6.58 9.02
CA ILE A 103 -12.08 7.96 8.79
C ILE A 103 -12.48 8.33 7.37
N GLN A 104 -13.45 9.20 7.20
CA GLN A 104 -14.01 9.54 5.90
C GLN A 104 -14.41 11.01 5.80
N LEU A 105 -14.44 11.56 4.59
CA LEU A 105 -14.96 12.90 4.35
C LEU A 105 -16.47 12.96 4.61
N LYS A 106 -16.93 14.01 5.29
CA LYS A 106 -18.34 14.19 5.72
C LYS A 106 -19.35 14.21 4.58
N ASP A 107 -18.96 14.67 3.42
CA ASP A 107 -19.82 14.75 2.23
C ASP A 107 -19.77 13.52 1.31
N GLY A 108 -19.16 12.45 1.77
CA GLY A 108 -19.07 11.18 1.05
C GLY A 108 -18.13 11.22 -0.16
N ARG A 109 -17.35 12.29 -0.35
CA ARG A 109 -16.28 12.32 -1.35
C ARG A 109 -15.18 11.32 -0.98
N THR A 110 -14.57 10.71 -1.98
CA THR A 110 -13.43 9.80 -1.78
C THR A 110 -12.08 10.47 -1.99
N SER A 111 -12.07 11.69 -2.51
CA SER A 111 -10.83 12.45 -2.75
C SER A 111 -11.09 13.95 -2.69
N VAL A 112 -10.14 14.69 -2.13
CA VAL A 112 -10.09 16.15 -2.16
C VAL A 112 -8.95 16.54 -3.09
N ASN A 113 -9.23 16.87 -4.34
CA ASN A 113 -8.26 17.33 -5.34
C ASN A 113 -6.87 16.64 -5.23
N ASN A 114 -6.13 16.44 -6.26
CA ASN A 114 -4.83 15.76 -6.32
C ASN A 114 -3.71 16.46 -5.49
N GLU A 115 -3.97 16.72 -4.22
CA GLU A 115 -3.03 17.36 -3.31
C GLU A 115 -2.45 16.33 -2.33
N THR A 116 -1.26 16.60 -1.81
CA THR A 116 -0.63 15.83 -0.74
C THR A 116 -1.53 15.71 0.48
N PRO A 117 -1.49 14.60 1.23
CA PRO A 117 -2.26 14.47 2.47
C PRO A 117 -2.01 15.63 3.42
N ARG A 118 -3.08 16.26 3.87
CA ARG A 118 -3.02 17.42 4.78
C ARG A 118 -3.25 17.04 6.23
N LEU A 119 -3.71 15.83 6.44
CA LEU A 119 -4.04 15.30 7.74
C LEU A 119 -3.28 14.00 7.95
N THR A 120 -2.60 13.89 9.08
CA THR A 120 -1.97 12.65 9.53
C THR A 120 -2.78 12.06 10.66
N ALA A 121 -3.26 10.83 10.50
CA ALA A 121 -3.89 10.04 11.54
C ALA A 121 -2.85 9.09 12.15
N ILE A 122 -2.50 9.32 13.41
CA ILE A 122 -1.61 8.46 14.20
C ILE A 122 -2.50 7.51 14.97
N ILE A 123 -2.39 6.21 14.67
CA ILE A 123 -3.32 5.19 15.13
C ILE A 123 -2.56 4.07 15.83
N SER A 124 -3.10 3.58 16.93
CA SER A 124 -2.65 2.31 17.52
C SER A 124 -3.80 1.40 17.89
N SER A 125 -3.56 0.09 17.90
CA SER A 125 -4.46 -0.94 18.45
C SER A 125 -3.68 -2.21 18.82
N PRO A 126 -4.21 -3.07 19.68
CA PRO A 126 -3.56 -4.34 20.03
C PRO A 126 -3.45 -5.31 18.85
N THR A 127 -4.44 -5.31 17.98
CA THR A 127 -4.52 -6.12 16.76
C THR A 127 -5.03 -5.30 15.60
N LEU A 128 -4.62 -5.66 14.38
CA LEU A 128 -5.12 -5.05 13.16
C LEU A 128 -5.36 -6.15 12.12
N GLU A 129 -6.62 -6.52 11.91
CA GLU A 129 -6.99 -7.65 11.06
C GLU A 129 -7.30 -7.22 9.62
N LYS A 130 -7.82 -5.99 9.45
CA LYS A 130 -8.16 -5.47 8.13
C LYS A 130 -7.90 -3.98 8.01
N VAL A 131 -7.39 -3.58 6.86
CA VAL A 131 -7.27 -2.18 6.44
C VAL A 131 -7.85 -2.00 5.05
N GLU A 132 -8.80 -1.10 4.92
CA GLU A 132 -9.34 -0.64 3.63
C GLU A 132 -8.91 0.81 3.38
N VAL A 133 -8.24 1.05 2.26
CA VAL A 133 -7.78 2.38 1.85
C VAL A 133 -8.44 2.77 0.54
N MET A 134 -9.16 3.89 0.53
CA MET A 134 -9.83 4.42 -0.65
C MET A 134 -9.43 5.86 -0.93
N GLY A 135 -9.20 6.20 -2.20
CA GLY A 135 -8.84 7.56 -2.60
C GLY A 135 -7.33 7.79 -2.65
N ALA A 136 -6.87 8.96 -2.21
CA ALA A 136 -5.45 9.35 -2.27
C ALA A 136 -4.81 9.27 -0.88
N CYS A 137 -4.74 8.08 -0.31
CA CYS A 137 -4.23 7.88 1.04
C CYS A 137 -2.80 7.31 1.04
N CYS A 138 -2.11 7.56 2.15
CA CYS A 138 -0.79 7.01 2.41
C CYS A 138 -0.82 6.28 3.74
N MET A 139 -0.33 5.04 3.78
CA MET A 139 -0.22 4.28 5.03
C MET A 139 1.22 3.91 5.32
N GLU A 140 1.63 4.12 6.56
CA GLU A 140 2.93 3.73 7.08
C GLU A 140 2.76 2.80 8.28
N ILE A 141 3.49 1.70 8.29
CA ILE A 141 3.65 0.78 9.43
C ILE A 141 5.16 0.77 9.75
N PRO A 142 5.65 1.73 10.56
CA PRO A 142 7.09 1.92 10.78
C PRO A 142 7.73 0.82 11.62
N ASP A 143 6.95 0.18 12.49
CA ASP A 143 7.39 -0.88 13.38
C ASP A 143 6.96 -2.27 12.87
N THR A 144 7.13 -3.30 13.68
CA THR A 144 6.64 -4.63 13.36
C THR A 144 5.17 -4.74 13.75
N LEU A 145 4.31 -5.13 12.80
CA LEU A 145 2.99 -5.66 13.08
C LEU A 145 3.11 -7.16 13.30
N HIS A 146 2.86 -7.62 14.51
CA HIS A 146 2.95 -9.04 14.88
C HIS A 146 1.65 -9.54 15.48
N GLN A 147 1.05 -10.58 14.88
CA GLN A 147 -0.18 -11.20 15.40
C GLN A 147 -0.36 -12.63 14.89
N ASP A 148 -1.04 -13.45 15.68
CA ASP A 148 -1.37 -14.85 15.34
C ASP A 148 -2.69 -14.98 14.56
N SER A 149 -3.21 -13.88 14.02
CA SER A 149 -4.38 -13.81 13.15
C SER A 149 -3.99 -13.42 11.72
N SER A 150 -4.97 -13.44 10.80
CA SER A 150 -4.81 -12.97 9.43
C SER A 150 -4.74 -11.44 9.40
N PHE A 151 -4.08 -10.90 8.37
CA PHE A 151 -4.10 -9.49 8.05
C PHE A 151 -4.45 -9.29 6.58
N GLU A 152 -5.51 -8.55 6.34
CA GLU A 152 -6.02 -8.20 5.01
C GLU A 152 -5.78 -6.71 4.74
N PHE A 153 -5.24 -6.40 3.55
CA PHE A 153 -4.99 -5.03 3.13
C PHE A 153 -5.60 -4.78 1.76
N GLU A 154 -6.71 -4.04 1.73
CA GLU A 154 -7.42 -3.66 0.51
C GLU A 154 -7.11 -2.22 0.12
N VAL A 155 -6.74 -2.03 -1.12
CA VAL A 155 -6.42 -0.71 -1.69
C VAL A 155 -7.24 -0.45 -2.93
N SER A 156 -8.00 0.63 -2.91
CA SER A 156 -8.68 1.11 -4.11
C SER A 156 -8.41 2.60 -4.35
N GLY A 157 -7.88 2.95 -5.50
CA GLY A 157 -7.58 4.33 -5.86
C GLY A 157 -6.10 4.61 -6.07
N MET A 158 -5.61 5.77 -5.61
CA MET A 158 -4.20 6.15 -5.66
C MET A 158 -3.63 6.10 -4.24
N ALA A 159 -3.16 4.94 -3.81
CA ALA A 159 -2.67 4.79 -2.46
C ALA A 159 -1.21 4.35 -2.41
N SER A 160 -0.57 4.58 -1.29
CA SER A 160 0.75 4.04 -1.00
C SER A 160 0.77 3.34 0.35
N LEU A 161 1.51 2.21 0.42
CA LEU A 161 1.82 1.53 1.66
C LEU A 161 3.34 1.45 1.82
N GLN A 162 3.82 1.79 3.00
CA GLN A 162 5.18 1.50 3.41
C GLN A 162 5.15 0.76 4.75
N ALA A 163 5.47 -0.54 4.73
CA ALA A 163 5.55 -1.36 5.92
C ALA A 163 6.99 -1.83 6.16
N ASN A 164 7.44 -1.75 7.40
CA ASN A 164 8.78 -2.22 7.78
C ASN A 164 8.79 -3.73 8.00
N CYS A 165 7.86 -4.25 8.79
CA CYS A 165 7.75 -5.67 9.05
C CYS A 165 6.30 -6.05 9.37
N ILE A 166 5.80 -7.11 8.72
CA ILE A 166 4.50 -7.72 8.99
C ILE A 166 4.73 -9.20 9.28
N GLU A 167 4.34 -9.67 10.45
CA GLU A 167 4.43 -11.07 10.88
C GLU A 167 3.03 -11.53 11.30
N VAL A 168 2.41 -12.39 10.51
CA VAL A 168 1.00 -12.75 10.65
C VAL A 168 0.79 -14.23 10.34
N LYS A 169 -0.40 -14.73 10.60
CA LYS A 169 -0.76 -16.10 10.23
C LYS A 169 -0.99 -16.24 8.73
N LYS A 170 -1.84 -15.39 8.18
CA LYS A 170 -2.09 -15.24 6.75
C LYS A 170 -2.04 -13.77 6.36
N PHE A 171 -1.59 -13.52 5.15
CA PHE A 171 -1.56 -12.18 4.58
C PHE A 171 -2.30 -12.16 3.25
N ASP A 172 -3.30 -11.29 3.15
CA ASP A 172 -4.07 -11.06 1.95
C ASP A 172 -3.94 -9.61 1.51
N LEU A 173 -3.46 -9.38 0.30
CA LEU A 173 -3.31 -8.08 -0.31
C LEU A 173 -4.15 -8.00 -1.59
N ASP A 174 -5.13 -7.10 -1.63
CA ASP A 174 -5.89 -6.77 -2.83
C ASP A 174 -5.64 -5.30 -3.22
N VAL A 175 -5.06 -5.10 -4.39
CA VAL A 175 -4.74 -3.77 -4.90
C VAL A 175 -5.44 -3.52 -6.22
N SER A 176 -6.33 -2.54 -6.21
CA SER A 176 -6.99 -2.04 -7.41
C SER A 176 -6.71 -0.55 -7.61
N GLY A 177 -6.32 -0.14 -8.81
CA GLY A 177 -6.08 1.26 -9.13
C GLY A 177 -4.62 1.59 -9.45
N ALA A 178 -4.13 2.77 -9.03
CA ALA A 178 -2.77 3.24 -9.30
C ALA A 178 -2.02 3.38 -7.97
N SER A 179 -1.41 2.30 -7.50
CA SER A 179 -0.86 2.22 -6.15
C SER A 179 0.62 1.84 -6.14
N ASN A 180 1.32 2.24 -5.06
CA ASN A 180 2.72 1.88 -4.84
C ASN A 180 2.91 1.33 -3.43
N LEU A 181 3.37 0.09 -3.33
CA LEU A 181 3.48 -0.63 -2.07
C LEU A 181 4.91 -1.11 -1.85
N ILE A 182 5.43 -0.90 -0.65
CA ILE A 182 6.73 -1.37 -0.21
C ILE A 182 6.57 -2.09 1.13
N ILE A 183 6.81 -3.40 1.13
CA ILE A 183 6.83 -4.22 2.34
C ILE A 183 8.24 -4.78 2.50
N LYS A 184 9.04 -4.19 3.40
CA LYS A 184 10.44 -4.60 3.53
C LYS A 184 10.60 -6.04 4.01
N ARG A 185 9.68 -6.51 4.85
CA ARG A 185 9.62 -7.90 5.30
C ARG A 185 8.18 -8.30 5.60
N LEU A 186 7.73 -9.33 4.95
CA LEU A 186 6.47 -10.02 5.21
C LEU A 186 6.78 -11.45 5.61
N LYS A 187 6.28 -11.87 6.76
CA LYS A 187 6.33 -13.26 7.20
C LYS A 187 4.91 -13.74 7.48
N ALA A 188 4.42 -14.64 6.66
CA ALA A 188 3.17 -15.33 6.86
C ALA A 188 3.43 -16.78 7.25
N GLN A 189 2.73 -17.27 8.28
CA GLN A 189 2.95 -18.62 8.78
C GLN A 189 2.36 -19.70 7.86
N ASP A 190 1.21 -19.40 7.26
CA ASP A 190 0.48 -20.32 6.39
C ASP A 190 0.57 -19.92 4.91
N GLU A 191 0.19 -18.69 4.57
CA GLU A 191 -0.02 -18.25 3.20
C GLU A 191 0.16 -16.73 3.06
N ALA A 192 0.70 -16.30 1.94
CA ALA A 192 0.69 -14.90 1.51
C ALA A 192 0.10 -14.80 0.09
N SER A 193 -1.04 -14.13 -0.04
CA SER A 193 -1.72 -13.84 -1.31
C SER A 193 -1.53 -12.37 -1.68
N LEU A 194 -1.11 -12.13 -2.93
CA LEU A 194 -0.85 -10.81 -3.49
C LEU A 194 -1.66 -10.66 -4.79
N GLU A 195 -2.83 -10.03 -4.70
CA GLU A 195 -3.68 -9.75 -5.86
C GLU A 195 -3.53 -8.30 -6.32
N MET A 196 -3.23 -8.13 -7.60
CA MET A 196 -2.95 -6.83 -8.21
C MET A 196 -3.76 -6.64 -9.48
N SER A 197 -4.63 -5.63 -9.47
CA SER A 197 -5.36 -5.21 -10.65
C SER A 197 -5.16 -3.71 -10.90
N GLY A 198 -4.82 -3.30 -12.11
CA GLY A 198 -4.61 -1.89 -12.44
C GLY A 198 -3.14 -1.56 -12.73
N ALA A 199 -2.70 -0.33 -12.38
CA ALA A 199 -1.34 0.17 -12.62
C ALA A 199 -0.58 0.28 -11.28
N CYS A 200 -0.25 -0.85 -10.67
CA CYS A 200 0.38 -0.89 -9.36
C CYS A 200 1.85 -1.33 -9.43
N ASN A 201 2.64 -0.82 -8.47
CA ASN A 201 4.00 -1.26 -8.23
C ASN A 201 4.10 -1.86 -6.83
N ILE A 202 4.67 -3.06 -6.72
CA ILE A 202 4.89 -3.71 -5.42
C ILE A 202 6.35 -4.13 -5.31
N GLN A 203 6.95 -3.83 -4.16
CA GLN A 203 8.23 -4.38 -3.73
C GLN A 203 8.04 -5.06 -2.39
N ALA A 204 8.34 -6.36 -2.31
CA ALA A 204 8.21 -7.09 -1.06
C ALA A 204 9.28 -8.16 -0.89
N ALA A 205 9.69 -8.39 0.37
CA ALA A 205 10.41 -9.60 0.75
C ALA A 205 9.46 -10.48 1.55
N VAL A 206 9.12 -11.65 1.01
CA VAL A 206 8.07 -12.53 1.49
C VAL A 206 8.65 -13.86 1.97
N GLN A 207 8.37 -14.21 3.21
CA GLN A 207 8.64 -15.51 3.78
C GLN A 207 7.31 -16.18 4.16
N SER A 208 6.94 -17.24 3.43
CA SER A 208 5.71 -18.00 3.66
C SER A 208 5.83 -19.39 3.04
N PRO A 209 5.23 -20.44 3.62
CA PRO A 209 5.16 -21.76 2.97
C PRO A 209 4.52 -21.69 1.58
N ASP A 210 3.41 -20.98 1.44
CA ASP A 210 2.69 -20.78 0.18
C ASP A 210 2.62 -19.29 -0.17
N VAL A 211 3.00 -18.95 -1.41
CA VAL A 211 2.94 -17.58 -1.95
C VAL A 211 2.18 -17.61 -3.26
N GLU A 212 1.07 -16.88 -3.30
CA GLU A 212 0.25 -16.69 -4.50
C GLU A 212 0.39 -15.24 -4.99
N ILE A 213 0.64 -15.07 -6.29
CA ILE A 213 0.84 -13.76 -6.93
C ILE A 213 -0.05 -13.69 -8.17
N ASN A 214 -1.13 -12.93 -8.08
CA ASN A 214 -2.07 -12.72 -9.17
C ASN A 214 -1.96 -11.29 -9.70
N MET A 215 -1.55 -11.15 -10.95
CA MET A 215 -1.38 -9.84 -11.58
C MET A 215 -2.26 -9.70 -12.81
N SER A 216 -3.12 -8.70 -12.80
CA SER A 216 -3.91 -8.31 -13.97
C SER A 216 -3.80 -6.80 -14.22
N GLY A 217 -3.67 -6.39 -15.47
CA GLY A 217 -3.56 -4.96 -15.80
C GLY A 217 -2.17 -4.58 -16.29
N ALA A 218 -1.64 -3.41 -15.86
CA ALA A 218 -0.35 -2.86 -16.28
C ALA A 218 0.54 -2.55 -15.07
N GLY A 219 0.72 -3.52 -14.20
CA GLY A 219 1.50 -3.39 -12.98
C GLY A 219 2.89 -4.01 -13.07
N SER A 220 3.74 -3.70 -12.10
CA SER A 220 5.01 -4.38 -11.89
C SER A 220 5.18 -4.81 -10.43
N ALA A 221 5.77 -5.99 -10.23
CA ALA A 221 6.11 -6.49 -8.91
C ALA A 221 7.56 -6.98 -8.87
N ASP A 222 8.27 -6.65 -7.79
CA ASP A 222 9.61 -7.16 -7.47
C ASP A 222 9.53 -7.86 -6.11
N ILE A 223 9.47 -9.19 -6.15
CA ILE A 223 9.20 -10.02 -4.97
C ILE A 223 10.40 -10.92 -4.69
N ASN A 224 11.00 -10.74 -3.53
CA ASN A 224 12.01 -11.67 -3.02
C ASN A 224 11.33 -12.69 -2.12
N VAL A 225 11.42 -13.98 -2.46
CA VAL A 225 10.69 -15.05 -1.75
C VAL A 225 11.61 -16.01 -1.01
N GLU A 226 11.15 -16.48 0.15
CA GLU A 226 11.58 -17.70 0.80
C GLU A 226 10.36 -18.56 1.08
N SER A 227 10.12 -19.60 0.24
CA SER A 227 8.84 -20.32 0.20
C SER A 227 9.03 -21.79 -0.15
N GLU A 228 8.04 -22.62 0.20
CA GLU A 228 7.93 -23.99 -0.31
C GLU A 228 7.30 -24.01 -1.69
N LYS A 229 6.27 -23.18 -1.92
CA LYS A 229 5.58 -23.06 -3.19
C LYS A 229 5.36 -21.60 -3.56
N VAL A 230 5.57 -21.26 -4.81
CA VAL A 230 5.17 -20.00 -5.44
C VAL A 230 4.28 -20.31 -6.63
N GLU A 231 3.10 -19.71 -6.66
CA GLU A 231 2.18 -19.73 -7.78
C GLU A 231 1.98 -18.31 -8.30
N ALA A 232 2.17 -18.11 -9.60
CA ALA A 232 2.06 -16.81 -10.22
C ALA A 232 1.18 -16.88 -11.46
N ASP A 233 0.08 -16.12 -11.47
CA ASP A 233 -0.80 -15.94 -12.63
C ASP A 233 -0.69 -14.49 -13.12
N LEU A 234 -0.19 -14.33 -14.34
CA LEU A 234 0.10 -13.05 -14.94
C LEU A 234 -0.76 -12.82 -16.18
N SER A 235 -1.49 -11.71 -16.19
CA SER A 235 -2.32 -11.33 -17.34
C SER A 235 -2.17 -9.84 -17.67
N GLY A 236 -2.61 -9.45 -18.87
CA GLY A 236 -2.53 -8.06 -19.32
C GLY A 236 -1.14 -7.66 -19.81
N THR A 237 -0.58 -6.61 -19.26
CA THR A 237 0.77 -6.08 -19.56
C THR A 237 1.58 -5.98 -18.27
N SER A 238 1.54 -7.02 -17.48
CA SER A 238 2.19 -7.08 -16.17
C SER A 238 3.63 -7.55 -16.27
N SER A 239 4.47 -7.13 -15.34
CA SER A 239 5.87 -7.56 -15.21
C SER A 239 6.15 -8.02 -13.79
N LEU A 240 6.60 -9.26 -13.63
CA LEU A 240 6.96 -9.84 -12.35
C LEU A 240 8.43 -10.22 -12.31
N VAL A 241 9.17 -9.70 -11.35
CA VAL A 241 10.50 -10.17 -11.00
C VAL A 241 10.40 -10.96 -9.71
N VAL A 242 10.77 -12.24 -9.76
CA VAL A 242 10.85 -13.10 -8.58
C VAL A 242 12.30 -13.49 -8.33
N SER A 243 12.74 -13.32 -7.11
CA SER A 243 14.10 -13.66 -6.66
C SER A 243 14.07 -14.42 -5.34
N GLY A 244 15.21 -14.95 -4.91
CA GLY A 244 15.32 -15.66 -3.62
C GLY A 244 15.29 -17.17 -3.79
N LYS A 245 14.43 -17.88 -3.04
CA LYS A 245 14.41 -19.35 -2.99
C LYS A 245 13.00 -19.88 -2.82
N CYS A 246 12.64 -20.89 -3.62
CA CYS A 246 11.42 -21.67 -3.40
C CYS A 246 11.65 -23.16 -3.63
N GLY A 247 10.75 -23.99 -3.08
CA GLY A 247 10.67 -25.41 -3.40
C GLY A 247 10.20 -25.58 -4.83
N ARG A 248 9.02 -25.08 -5.14
CA ARG A 248 8.33 -25.24 -6.42
C ARG A 248 7.82 -23.90 -6.94
N LEU A 249 7.97 -23.68 -8.24
CA LEU A 249 7.39 -22.54 -8.96
C LEU A 249 6.36 -23.03 -9.99
N ILE A 250 5.15 -22.48 -9.93
CA ILE A 250 4.08 -22.69 -10.89
C ILE A 250 3.76 -21.35 -11.53
N VAL A 251 3.69 -21.27 -12.86
CA VAL A 251 3.46 -20.01 -13.56
C VAL A 251 2.46 -20.20 -14.67
N GLU A 252 1.45 -19.33 -14.69
CA GLU A 252 0.55 -19.15 -15.81
C GLU A 252 0.69 -17.72 -16.35
N THR A 253 0.85 -17.58 -17.65
CA THR A 253 1.00 -16.27 -18.28
C THR A 253 0.07 -16.11 -19.47
N SER A 254 -0.54 -14.94 -19.58
CA SER A 254 -1.39 -14.57 -20.71
C SER A 254 -1.20 -13.11 -21.10
N GLY A 255 -1.57 -12.74 -22.31
CA GLY A 255 -1.41 -11.38 -22.82
C GLY A 255 0.04 -11.01 -23.17
N MET A 256 0.51 -9.85 -22.73
CA MET A 256 1.88 -9.35 -22.91
C MET A 256 2.59 -9.28 -21.54
N SER A 257 2.35 -10.25 -20.70
CA SER A 257 2.99 -10.32 -19.39
C SER A 257 4.40 -10.92 -19.49
N ASP A 258 5.28 -10.45 -18.59
CA ASP A 258 6.69 -10.89 -18.51
C ASP A 258 7.04 -11.37 -17.10
N LEU A 259 7.72 -12.52 -17.02
CA LEU A 259 8.25 -13.07 -15.78
C LEU A 259 9.77 -13.17 -15.85
N ASN A 260 10.44 -12.57 -14.91
CA ASN A 260 11.87 -12.72 -14.70
C ASN A 260 12.15 -13.45 -13.37
N ALA A 261 12.50 -14.73 -13.46
CA ALA A 261 12.89 -15.58 -12.32
C ALA A 261 14.38 -15.97 -12.35
N ASN A 262 15.23 -15.20 -13.04
CA ASN A 262 16.66 -15.55 -13.22
C ASN A 262 17.44 -15.63 -11.90
N ASN A 263 16.99 -14.90 -10.87
CA ASN A 263 17.60 -14.87 -9.55
C ASN A 263 16.83 -15.72 -8.52
N LEU A 264 15.90 -16.56 -8.97
CA LEU A 264 15.15 -17.50 -8.13
C LEU A 264 15.82 -18.88 -8.15
N LYS A 265 16.12 -19.41 -6.97
CA LYS A 265 16.61 -20.77 -6.79
C LYS A 265 15.44 -21.70 -6.51
N VAL A 266 15.04 -22.51 -7.50
CA VAL A 266 14.03 -23.57 -7.34
C VAL A 266 14.75 -24.87 -6.92
N THR A 267 14.26 -25.52 -5.86
CA THR A 267 14.93 -26.69 -5.25
C THR A 267 14.27 -28.03 -5.57
N GLU A 268 12.98 -28.01 -5.90
CA GLU A 268 12.25 -29.18 -6.42
C GLU A 268 12.17 -29.11 -7.96
N LYS A 269 12.35 -30.26 -8.60
CA LYS A 269 12.23 -30.40 -10.07
C LYS A 269 10.92 -31.07 -10.43
#